data_78061c460d5ea9027c5a5f95ab11d1ff
#
_entry.id   78061c460d5ea9027c5a5f95ab11d1ff
#
_cell.length_a   1.000
_cell.length_b   1.000
_cell.length_c   1.000
_cell.angle_alpha   90.00
_cell.angle_beta   90.00
_cell.angle_gamma   90.00
#
_symmetry.space_group_name_H-M   'P 1'
#
loop_
_entity.id
_entity.type
_entity.pdbx_description
1 polymer ?
#
loop_
_entity_poly.entity_id
_entity_poly.type
_entity_poly.pdbx_seq_one_letter_code
_entity_poly.pdbx_strand_id
1 'polypeptide(L)'
;MFSSYEKNQDPQRAITFGDGNQGLVKGLGKIAISPDHSISNVFLVDSLDYNLLSVSQLCKMGYNCLFTAVGVTVFRRSDDSIAFKGVLEGQLYLVDFDRAELDTCLIAKTNMGWLWHRRLAHVGMKNIHKLLKGEHILG
;
A
#
# COMPACT_ATOMS: atom_id res chain seq x y z
N MET A 1 0.44 4.69 -17.08
CA MET A 1 0.59 3.46 -16.30
C MET A 1 2.03 3.22 -15.90
N PHE A 2 2.97 2.73 -16.75
CA PHE A 2 4.39 2.71 -16.39
C PHE A 2 5.04 4.08 -16.62
N SER A 3 5.78 4.59 -15.63
CA SER A 3 6.61 5.80 -15.79
C SER A 3 7.98 5.48 -16.40
N SER A 4 8.45 4.25 -16.22
CA SER A 4 9.59 3.67 -16.90
C SER A 4 9.38 2.18 -17.11
N TYR A 5 9.95 1.62 -18.17
CA TYR A 5 9.78 0.22 -18.54
C TYR A 5 11.05 -0.31 -19.21
N GLU A 6 11.52 -1.46 -18.78
CA GLU A 6 12.60 -2.22 -19.39
C GLU A 6 12.09 -3.59 -19.80
N LYS A 7 12.35 -3.98 -21.04
CA LYS A 7 11.98 -5.30 -21.53
C LYS A 7 12.80 -6.37 -20.82
N ASN A 8 12.15 -7.46 -20.44
CA ASN A 8 12.82 -8.60 -19.82
C ASN A 8 13.81 -9.24 -20.82
N GLN A 9 15.06 -9.40 -20.40
CA GLN A 9 16.11 -10.05 -21.20
C GLN A 9 16.14 -11.57 -21.00
N ASP A 10 15.48 -12.09 -19.95
CA ASP A 10 15.37 -13.50 -19.68
C ASP A 10 13.98 -14.02 -20.10
N PRO A 11 13.86 -14.70 -21.26
CA PRO A 11 12.57 -15.17 -21.77
C PRO A 11 11.93 -16.28 -20.93
N GLN A 12 12.67 -16.90 -19.99
CA GLN A 12 12.18 -17.98 -19.16
C GLN A 12 11.73 -17.51 -17.76
N ARG A 13 11.88 -16.23 -17.45
CA ARG A 13 11.45 -15.70 -16.17
C ARG A 13 9.94 -15.76 -16.04
N ALA A 14 9.47 -16.59 -15.13
CA ALA A 14 8.05 -16.76 -14.83
C ALA A 14 7.77 -16.50 -13.36
N ILE A 15 6.54 -16.12 -13.06
CA ILE A 15 6.01 -16.06 -11.69
C ILE A 15 4.91 -17.09 -11.55
N THR A 16 4.82 -17.71 -10.38
CA THR A 16 3.75 -18.66 -10.06
C THR A 16 2.68 -17.95 -9.24
N PHE A 17 1.44 -18.07 -9.66
CA PHE A 17 0.28 -17.54 -8.95
C PHE A 17 -0.18 -18.49 -7.83
N GLY A 18 -1.06 -18.00 -6.96
CA GLY A 18 -1.58 -18.78 -5.84
C GLY A 18 -2.41 -20.01 -6.24
N ASP A 19 -2.91 -20.05 -7.48
CA ASP A 19 -3.62 -21.19 -8.07
C ASP A 19 -2.69 -22.24 -8.74
N GLY A 20 -1.37 -21.98 -8.69
CA GLY A 20 -0.35 -22.84 -9.32
C GLY A 20 -0.07 -22.54 -10.78
N ASN A 21 -0.83 -21.65 -11.43
CA ASN A 21 -0.57 -21.22 -12.79
C ASN A 21 0.67 -20.32 -12.86
N GLN A 22 1.30 -20.27 -14.03
CA GLN A 22 2.49 -19.46 -14.27
C GLN A 22 2.21 -18.39 -15.33
N GLY A 23 2.74 -17.19 -15.09
CA GLY A 23 2.76 -16.10 -16.04
C GLY A 23 4.18 -15.73 -16.43
N LEU A 24 4.44 -15.50 -17.72
CA LEU A 24 5.73 -15.07 -18.22
C LEU A 24 5.94 -13.58 -17.96
N VAL A 25 7.11 -13.22 -17.45
CA VAL A 25 7.49 -11.82 -17.22
C VAL A 25 7.97 -11.22 -18.53
N LYS A 26 7.22 -10.27 -19.07
CA LYS A 26 7.55 -9.54 -20.31
C LYS A 26 8.51 -8.38 -20.07
N GLY A 27 8.46 -7.80 -18.87
CA GLY A 27 9.32 -6.68 -18.53
C GLY A 27 9.21 -6.25 -17.07
N LEU A 28 10.04 -5.28 -16.73
CA LEU A 28 10.14 -4.68 -15.41
C LEU A 28 9.98 -3.16 -15.54
N GLY A 29 9.23 -2.56 -14.65
CA GLY A 29 9.01 -1.13 -14.71
C GLY A 29 8.76 -0.48 -13.36
N LYS A 30 8.46 0.80 -13.42
CA LYS A 30 8.11 1.66 -12.30
C LYS A 30 6.77 2.33 -12.58
N ILE A 31 5.92 2.37 -11.60
CA ILE A 31 4.63 3.07 -11.64
C ILE A 31 4.72 4.29 -10.71
N ALA A 32 4.43 5.48 -11.24
CA ALA A 32 4.24 6.66 -10.43
C ALA A 32 2.81 6.64 -9.86
N ILE A 33 2.69 6.87 -8.55
CA ILE A 33 1.40 6.99 -7.85
C ILE A 33 1.05 8.48 -7.72
N SER A 34 2.04 9.26 -7.30
CA SER A 34 1.98 10.70 -7.13
C SER A 34 3.37 11.29 -7.39
N PRO A 35 3.54 12.62 -7.41
CA PRO A 35 4.86 13.22 -7.58
C PRO A 35 5.92 12.69 -6.59
N ASP A 36 5.51 12.38 -5.36
CA ASP A 36 6.41 11.96 -4.28
C ASP A 36 6.43 10.45 -4.01
N HIS A 37 5.52 9.70 -4.63
CA HIS A 37 5.34 8.27 -4.39
C HIS A 37 5.38 7.45 -5.67
N SER A 38 6.14 6.35 -5.64
CA SER A 38 6.23 5.43 -6.76
C SER A 38 6.45 3.98 -6.30
N ILE A 39 6.05 3.05 -7.14
CA ILE A 39 6.29 1.62 -6.96
C ILE A 39 7.29 1.17 -8.01
N SER A 40 8.43 0.66 -7.55
CA SER A 40 9.48 0.10 -8.41
C SER A 40 9.38 -1.42 -8.48
N ASN A 41 10.10 -2.02 -9.42
CA ASN A 41 10.16 -3.47 -9.63
C ASN A 41 8.78 -4.09 -9.91
N VAL A 42 7.96 -3.40 -10.71
CA VAL A 42 6.66 -3.88 -11.16
C VAL A 42 6.85 -4.73 -12.40
N PHE A 43 6.43 -5.99 -12.33
CA PHE A 43 6.50 -6.90 -13.46
C PHE A 43 5.31 -6.71 -14.39
N LEU A 44 5.58 -6.60 -15.67
CA LEU A 44 4.57 -6.83 -16.69
C LEU A 44 4.52 -8.32 -16.99
N VAL A 45 3.40 -8.95 -16.67
CA VAL A 45 3.20 -10.40 -16.77
C VAL A 45 2.16 -10.70 -17.83
N ASP A 46 2.45 -11.69 -18.64
CA ASP A 46 1.48 -12.22 -19.61
C ASP A 46 0.42 -13.06 -18.90
N SER A 47 -0.80 -13.05 -19.41
CA SER A 47 -1.92 -13.87 -18.92
C SER A 47 -2.36 -13.54 -17.47
N LEU A 48 -2.16 -12.30 -17.03
CA LEU A 48 -2.66 -11.81 -15.75
C LEU A 48 -3.96 -11.03 -15.95
N ASP A 49 -5.08 -11.57 -15.50
CA ASP A 49 -6.41 -10.95 -15.68
C ASP A 49 -6.57 -9.67 -14.84
N TYR A 50 -5.89 -9.60 -13.70
CA TYR A 50 -5.94 -8.48 -12.78
C TYR A 50 -4.56 -8.05 -12.34
N ASN A 51 -4.37 -6.75 -12.16
CA ASN A 51 -3.13 -6.22 -11.59
C ASN A 51 -3.06 -6.54 -10.09
N LEU A 52 -1.96 -7.16 -9.66
CA LEU A 52 -1.75 -7.57 -8.28
C LEU A 52 -0.66 -6.71 -7.63
N LEU A 53 -0.94 -6.23 -6.43
CA LEU A 53 -0.01 -5.44 -5.64
C LEU A 53 0.46 -6.24 -4.43
N SER A 54 1.76 -6.46 -4.33
CA SER A 54 2.36 -7.24 -3.26
C SER A 54 2.60 -6.39 -2.01
N VAL A 55 1.96 -6.75 -0.90
CA VAL A 55 2.16 -6.12 0.40
C VAL A 55 3.63 -6.24 0.85
N SER A 56 4.25 -7.40 0.67
CA SER A 56 5.65 -7.62 1.06
C SER A 56 6.62 -6.73 0.27
N GLN A 57 6.33 -6.47 -1.00
CA GLN A 57 7.13 -5.54 -1.80
C GLN A 57 6.97 -4.09 -1.33
N LEU A 58 5.75 -3.66 -1.05
CA LEU A 58 5.50 -2.34 -0.46
C LEU A 58 6.28 -2.15 0.83
N CYS A 59 6.25 -3.12 1.73
CA CYS A 59 7.01 -3.07 2.98
C CYS A 59 8.53 -2.98 2.76
N LYS A 60 9.08 -3.72 1.78
CA LYS A 60 10.50 -3.65 1.41
C LYS A 60 10.88 -2.29 0.83
N MET A 61 9.98 -1.62 0.13
CA MET A 61 10.19 -0.28 -0.42
C MET A 61 10.00 0.84 0.61
N GLY A 62 9.78 0.53 1.87
CA GLY A 62 9.66 1.51 2.94
C GLY A 62 8.23 2.02 3.19
N TYR A 63 7.23 1.30 2.73
CA TYR A 63 5.83 1.58 3.04
C TYR A 63 5.33 0.67 4.16
N ASN A 64 4.32 1.13 4.87
CA ASN A 64 3.51 0.35 5.80
C ASN A 64 2.08 0.27 5.25
N CYS A 65 1.42 -0.86 5.48
CA CYS A 65 0.04 -1.09 5.04
C CYS A 65 -0.85 -1.33 6.26
N LEU A 66 -1.91 -0.56 6.37
CA LEU A 66 -2.92 -0.70 7.43
C LEU A 66 -4.21 -1.17 6.81
N PHE A 67 -4.58 -2.42 7.09
CA PHE A 67 -5.82 -3.04 6.63
C PHE A 67 -6.91 -2.88 7.69
N THR A 68 -8.10 -2.51 7.26
CA THR A 68 -9.29 -2.33 8.09
C THR A 68 -10.48 -3.04 7.46
N ALA A 69 -11.60 -3.09 8.18
CA ALA A 69 -12.85 -3.65 7.66
C ALA A 69 -13.45 -2.88 6.48
N VAL A 70 -12.97 -1.69 6.18
CA VAL A 70 -13.50 -0.84 5.09
C VAL A 70 -12.49 -0.58 3.97
N GLY A 71 -11.21 -0.82 4.21
CA GLY A 71 -10.20 -0.57 3.20
C GLY A 71 -8.76 -0.69 3.71
N VAL A 72 -7.82 -0.27 2.89
CA VAL A 72 -6.39 -0.26 3.19
C VAL A 72 -5.82 1.15 3.04
N THR A 73 -4.93 1.53 3.94
CA THR A 73 -4.12 2.75 3.83
C THR A 73 -2.66 2.37 3.74
N VAL A 74 -1.98 2.86 2.73
CA VAL A 74 -0.54 2.69 2.52
C VAL A 74 0.15 4.02 2.74
N PHE A 75 1.15 4.04 3.60
CA PHE A 75 1.86 5.25 3.98
C PHE A 75 3.37 5.00 4.05
N ARG A 76 4.14 6.05 3.77
CA ARG A 76 5.61 6.00 3.83
C ARG A 76 6.08 5.92 5.28
N ARG A 77 6.98 5.00 5.55
CA ARG A 77 7.51 4.75 6.91
C ARG A 77 8.32 5.92 7.46
N SER A 78 9.00 6.69 6.60
CA SER A 78 9.93 7.74 7.02
C SER A 78 9.25 8.98 7.58
N ASP A 79 8.08 9.34 7.07
CA ASP A 79 7.38 10.60 7.36
C ASP A 79 5.88 10.43 7.60
N ASP A 80 5.40 9.20 7.59
CA ASP A 80 3.98 8.85 7.74
C ASP A 80 3.05 9.47 6.67
N SER A 81 3.61 9.96 5.57
CA SER A 81 2.79 10.48 4.47
C SER A 81 1.98 9.36 3.82
N ILE A 82 0.70 9.64 3.55
CA ILE A 82 -0.17 8.69 2.86
C ILE A 82 0.21 8.65 1.39
N ALA A 83 0.59 7.47 0.90
CA ALA A 83 0.91 7.24 -0.50
C ALA A 83 -0.37 7.02 -1.32
N PHE A 84 -1.24 6.14 -0.85
CA PHE A 84 -2.52 5.83 -1.48
C PHE A 84 -3.42 5.05 -0.52
N LYS A 85 -4.68 4.91 -0.92
CA LYS A 85 -5.68 4.12 -0.23
C LYS A 85 -6.35 3.13 -1.17
N GLY A 86 -6.96 2.13 -0.59
CA GLY A 86 -7.84 1.20 -1.27
C GLY A 86 -9.09 0.93 -0.46
N VAL A 87 -10.12 0.45 -1.12
CA VAL A 87 -11.40 0.08 -0.53
C VAL A 87 -11.54 -1.44 -0.47
N LEU A 88 -12.25 -1.93 0.52
CA LEU A 88 -12.62 -3.36 0.58
C LEU A 88 -13.92 -3.56 -0.20
N GLU A 89 -13.84 -4.32 -1.28
CA GLU A 89 -14.98 -4.77 -2.06
C GLU A 89 -15.07 -6.30 -2.02
N GLY A 90 -16.10 -6.81 -1.37
CA GLY A 90 -16.24 -8.24 -1.12
C GLY A 90 -15.11 -8.76 -0.23
N GLN A 91 -14.18 -9.51 -0.81
CA GLN A 91 -13.02 -10.08 -0.12
C GLN A 91 -11.68 -9.53 -0.61
N LEU A 92 -11.71 -8.50 -1.47
CA LEU A 92 -10.53 -7.93 -2.10
C LEU A 92 -10.35 -6.47 -1.72
N TYR A 93 -9.10 -6.08 -1.46
CA TYR A 93 -8.74 -4.68 -1.33
C TYR A 93 -8.36 -4.12 -2.69
N LEU A 94 -9.18 -3.22 -3.21
CA LEU A 94 -9.00 -2.59 -4.52
C LEU A 94 -8.36 -1.22 -4.35
N VAL A 95 -7.37 -0.93 -5.19
CA VAL A 95 -6.67 0.34 -5.23
C VAL A 95 -6.89 0.99 -6.58
N ASP A 96 -7.35 2.24 -6.56
CA ASP A 96 -7.49 3.07 -7.74
C ASP A 96 -6.51 4.25 -7.63
N PHE A 97 -5.44 4.21 -8.41
CA PHE A 97 -4.42 5.25 -8.38
C PHE A 97 -4.89 6.56 -8.99
N ASP A 98 -5.87 6.55 -9.87
CA ASP A 98 -6.41 7.74 -10.51
C ASP A 98 -7.26 8.56 -9.50
N ARG A 99 -7.82 7.91 -8.49
CA ARG A 99 -8.55 8.54 -7.39
C ARG A 99 -7.70 8.91 -6.18
N ALA A 100 -6.47 8.41 -6.09
CA ALA A 100 -5.60 8.57 -4.92
C ALA A 100 -5.30 10.04 -4.60
N GLU A 101 -5.27 10.93 -5.58
CA GLU A 101 -5.00 12.35 -5.39
C GLU A 101 -6.13 13.10 -4.68
N LEU A 102 -7.38 12.70 -4.87
CA LEU A 102 -8.54 13.40 -4.29
C LEU A 102 -8.73 13.08 -2.80
N ASP A 103 -8.40 11.87 -2.38
CA ASP A 103 -8.58 11.43 -0.99
C ASP A 103 -7.45 11.88 -0.06
N THR A 104 -6.26 12.16 -0.59
CA THR A 104 -5.13 12.63 0.22
C THR A 104 -5.34 14.03 0.78
N CYS A 105 -6.05 14.91 0.09
CA CYS A 105 -6.35 16.26 0.56
C CYS A 105 -7.35 16.31 1.73
N LEU A 106 -8.27 15.38 1.82
CA LEU A 106 -9.30 15.36 2.88
C LEU A 106 -8.79 14.84 4.23
N ILE A 107 -7.67 14.13 4.25
CA ILE A 107 -7.17 13.43 5.45
C ILE A 107 -6.04 14.17 6.16
N ALA A 108 -5.44 15.19 5.54
CA ALA A 108 -4.47 16.06 6.20
C ALA A 108 -5.04 16.76 7.46
N LYS A 109 -6.36 16.78 7.63
CA LYS A 109 -7.06 17.33 8.80
C LYS A 109 -7.45 16.30 9.86
N THR A 110 -7.18 15.01 9.66
CA THR A 110 -7.72 13.99 10.52
C THR A 110 -6.69 13.31 11.40
N ASN A 111 -6.95 13.55 12.63
CA ASN A 111 -6.88 12.53 13.67
C ASN A 111 -5.49 12.24 14.20
N MET A 112 -5.09 13.08 15.14
CA MET A 112 -4.00 12.82 16.08
C MET A 112 -4.03 11.35 16.60
N GLY A 113 -5.22 10.77 16.79
CA GLY A 113 -5.39 9.39 17.20
C GLY A 113 -4.81 8.37 16.21
N TRP A 114 -4.99 8.55 14.91
CA TRP A 114 -4.40 7.68 13.89
C TRP A 114 -2.88 7.79 13.83
N LEU A 115 -2.34 8.98 13.97
CA LEU A 115 -0.89 9.20 14.02
C LEU A 115 -0.26 8.47 15.20
N TRP A 116 -0.85 8.59 16.39
CA TRP A 116 -0.40 7.92 17.58
C TRP A 116 -0.58 6.40 17.53
N HIS A 117 -1.69 5.91 16.94
CA HIS A 117 -1.89 4.48 16.70
C HIS A 117 -0.76 3.87 15.88
N ARG A 118 -0.33 4.53 14.82
CA ARG A 118 0.81 4.07 14.01
C ARG A 118 2.14 4.14 14.76
N ARG A 119 2.39 5.24 15.46
CA ARG A 119 3.63 5.46 16.22
C ARG A 119 3.79 4.52 17.40
N LEU A 120 2.70 4.14 18.04
CA LEU A 120 2.67 3.23 19.18
C LEU A 120 2.48 1.75 18.79
N ALA A 121 2.80 1.37 17.55
CA ALA A 121 2.77 0.00 17.07
C ALA A 121 1.44 -0.71 17.34
N HIS A 122 0.34 -0.09 16.91
CA HIS A 122 -1.02 -0.65 16.97
C HIS A 122 -1.65 -0.77 18.38
N VAL A 123 -1.28 0.08 19.30
CA VAL A 123 -2.03 0.24 20.54
C VAL A 123 -3.49 0.60 20.26
N GLY A 124 -4.43 -0.04 20.93
CA GLY A 124 -5.86 0.18 20.69
C GLY A 124 -6.27 1.64 20.85
N MET A 125 -7.19 2.13 20.00
CA MET A 125 -7.62 3.54 19.97
C MET A 125 -8.17 4.04 21.30
N LYS A 126 -8.81 3.18 22.09
CA LYS A 126 -9.26 3.53 23.45
C LYS A 126 -8.12 3.90 24.38
N ASN A 127 -7.00 3.18 24.28
CA ASN A 127 -5.81 3.45 25.09
C ASN A 127 -5.11 4.74 24.64
N ILE A 128 -5.11 5.02 23.35
CA ILE A 128 -4.58 6.26 22.78
C ILE A 128 -5.37 7.47 23.29
N HIS A 129 -6.71 7.39 23.32
CA HIS A 129 -7.55 8.45 23.86
C HIS A 129 -7.28 8.72 25.35
N LYS A 130 -7.02 7.68 26.13
CA LYS A 130 -6.63 7.82 27.54
C LYS A 130 -5.30 8.54 27.69
N LEU A 131 -4.28 8.17 26.90
CA LEU A 131 -2.98 8.85 26.89
C LEU A 131 -3.09 10.33 26.53
N LEU A 132 -3.88 10.65 25.50
CA LEU A 132 -4.09 12.04 25.06
C LEU A 132 -4.82 12.90 26.13
N LYS A 133 -5.66 12.28 26.95
CA LYS A 133 -6.33 12.93 28.07
C LYS A 133 -5.49 12.99 29.35
N GLY A 134 -4.27 12.48 29.34
CA GLY A 134 -3.43 12.41 30.53
C GLY A 134 -3.82 11.33 31.53
N GLU A 135 -4.69 10.42 31.18
CA GLU A 135 -5.05 9.27 32.00
C GLU A 135 -3.97 8.19 31.91
N HIS A 136 -3.54 7.65 33.06
CA HIS A 136 -2.57 6.57 33.09
C HIS A 136 -3.18 5.27 32.54
N ILE A 137 -2.47 4.60 31.60
CA ILE A 137 -2.80 3.26 31.16
C ILE A 137 -2.15 2.30 32.15
N LEU A 138 -2.96 1.63 32.97
CA LEU A 138 -2.52 0.49 33.74
C LEU A 138 -2.49 -0.74 32.84
N GLY A 139 -1.34 -1.14 32.53
CA GLY A 139 -0.83 -2.29 31.87
C GLY A 139 -1.40 -3.38 31.29
#